data_44578d74527643aef096a6913c6c10b8
#
_entry.id   44578d74527643aef096a6913c6c10b8
#
_cell.length_a   1.000
_cell.length_b   1.000
_cell.length_c   1.000
_cell.angle_alpha   90.00
_cell.angle_beta   90.00
_cell.angle_gamma   90.00
#
_symmetry.space_group_name_H-M   'P 1'
#
loop_
_entity.id
_entity.type
_entity.pdbx_description
1 polymer ?
#
loop_
_entity_poly.entity_id
_entity_poly.type
_entity_poly.pdbx_seq_one_letter_code
_entity_poly.pdbx_strand_id
1 'polypeptide(L)'
;MPNIKKSQKINPELKARIIEQIKKRSGPMFAIFDFDNTCIVNDITEATLTYICKNRLLRDFSLLDGDNTDIDLYHKKFIQTYYQLLKDGKIFDGYLLIVKMFSGFTKKEAEHIVLQTIKSEGKNIGSSKLYGVKIAHGLKVQSNIISLINYLKLNKIKVHILSASSEIAVAVATKYFKIDTDNIIGMKHIIKNGIITSSFKKPYSILGGKVDCMRKYISRTKSPLLGADDSNTGISILDTSSIKVGVNRNNELTKIAKKRKWFLI
;
A
#
# COMPACT_ATOMS: atom_id res chain seq x y z
N MET A 1 -24.46 9.28 16.92
CA MET A 1 -23.56 8.14 17.15
C MET A 1 -23.49 7.34 15.86
N PRO A 2 -22.35 7.17 15.19
CA PRO A 2 -22.30 6.35 13.98
C PRO A 2 -22.45 4.88 14.40
N ASN A 3 -23.41 4.18 13.78
CA ASN A 3 -23.61 2.74 13.92
C ASN A 3 -22.29 1.99 13.72
N ILE A 4 -21.74 1.47 14.81
CA ILE A 4 -20.64 0.47 14.78
C ILE A 4 -21.28 -0.79 14.19
N LYS A 5 -21.19 -0.95 12.85
CA LYS A 5 -21.51 -2.22 12.19
C LYS A 5 -20.72 -3.31 12.92
N LYS A 6 -21.42 -4.38 13.34
CA LYS A 6 -20.90 -5.55 14.04
C LYS A 6 -19.47 -5.86 13.57
N SER A 7 -18.48 -5.74 14.48
CA SER A 7 -17.07 -6.06 14.15
C SER A 7 -17.03 -7.49 13.59
N GLN A 8 -16.53 -7.64 12.37
CA GLN A 8 -16.35 -8.98 11.82
C GLN A 8 -15.47 -9.77 12.80
N LYS A 9 -15.93 -10.97 13.18
CA LYS A 9 -15.20 -11.79 14.15
C LYS A 9 -13.90 -12.25 13.48
N ILE A 10 -12.77 -11.92 14.10
CA ILE A 10 -11.47 -12.48 13.72
C ILE A 10 -11.53 -13.99 13.91
N ASN A 11 -10.93 -14.75 12.97
CA ASN A 11 -10.82 -16.20 13.03
C ASN A 11 -10.30 -16.65 14.41
N PRO A 12 -11.00 -17.55 15.11
CA PRO A 12 -10.62 -18.02 16.47
C PRO A 12 -9.21 -18.63 16.52
N GLU A 13 -8.81 -19.41 15.52
CA GLU A 13 -7.48 -20.01 15.45
C GLU A 13 -6.39 -18.94 15.32
N LEU A 14 -6.63 -17.90 14.51
CA LEU A 14 -5.71 -16.77 14.40
C LEU A 14 -5.57 -16.04 15.73
N LYS A 15 -6.66 -15.81 16.47
CA LYS A 15 -6.61 -15.26 17.83
C LYS A 15 -5.80 -16.13 18.78
N ALA A 16 -6.07 -17.43 18.81
CA ALA A 16 -5.33 -18.38 19.64
C ALA A 16 -3.83 -18.35 19.33
N ARG A 17 -3.48 -18.33 18.04
CA ARG A 17 -2.08 -18.25 17.60
C ARG A 17 -1.41 -16.94 17.98
N ILE A 18 -2.12 -15.81 17.90
CA ILE A 18 -1.59 -14.52 18.37
C ILE A 18 -1.30 -14.58 19.88
N ILE A 19 -2.23 -15.06 20.69
CA ILE A 19 -2.03 -15.18 22.15
C ILE A 19 -0.88 -16.12 22.49
N GLU A 20 -0.76 -17.25 21.81
CA GLU A 20 0.37 -18.17 21.96
C GLU A 20 1.71 -17.48 21.70
N GLN A 21 1.80 -16.71 20.61
CA GLN A 21 3.03 -15.98 20.25
C GLN A 21 3.34 -14.85 21.23
N ILE A 22 2.33 -14.19 21.79
CA ILE A 22 2.51 -13.18 22.84
C ILE A 22 3.12 -13.82 24.09
N LYS A 23 2.62 -14.99 24.53
CA LYS A 23 3.15 -15.70 25.70
C LYS A 23 4.60 -16.18 25.53
N LYS A 24 5.01 -16.50 24.31
CA LYS A 24 6.37 -17.01 24.00
C LYS A 24 7.41 -15.91 23.82
N ARG A 25 7.01 -14.66 23.72
CA ARG A 25 7.92 -13.54 23.44
C ARG A 25 8.04 -12.60 24.62
N SER A 26 9.25 -12.07 24.82
CA SER A 26 9.51 -10.99 25.76
C SER A 26 9.76 -9.67 25.05
N GLY A 27 9.36 -8.56 25.69
CA GLY A 27 9.60 -7.21 25.24
C GLY A 27 8.68 -6.74 24.08
N PRO A 28 8.97 -5.59 23.48
CA PRO A 28 8.10 -4.96 22.49
C PRO A 28 7.88 -5.83 21.26
N MET A 29 6.61 -5.99 20.88
CA MET A 29 6.15 -6.75 19.72
C MET A 29 5.53 -5.82 18.69
N PHE A 30 5.61 -6.19 17.41
CA PHE A 30 5.01 -5.44 16.33
C PHE A 30 4.45 -6.36 15.24
N ALA A 31 3.50 -5.81 14.49
CA ALA A 31 2.94 -6.40 13.30
C ALA A 31 3.14 -5.46 12.11
N ILE A 32 3.25 -6.02 10.91
CA ILE A 32 3.39 -5.27 9.66
C ILE A 32 2.22 -5.61 8.75
N PHE A 33 1.59 -4.58 8.22
CA PHE A 33 0.53 -4.68 7.23
C PHE A 33 0.96 -3.96 5.96
N ASP A 34 0.78 -4.60 4.82
CA ASP A 34 0.70 -3.88 3.56
C ASP A 34 -0.55 -2.99 3.53
N PHE A 35 -0.61 -2.02 2.62
CA PHE A 35 -1.70 -1.04 2.59
C PHE A 35 -2.71 -1.31 1.49
N ASP A 36 -2.26 -1.26 0.24
CA ASP A 36 -3.11 -1.36 -0.94
C ASP A 36 -3.62 -2.79 -1.10
N ASN A 37 -4.92 -2.95 -1.36
CA ASN A 37 -5.58 -4.26 -1.39
C ASN A 37 -5.45 -5.10 -0.10
N THR A 38 -4.77 -4.60 0.92
CA THR A 38 -4.64 -5.21 2.25
C THR A 38 -5.45 -4.45 3.29
N CYS A 39 -5.07 -3.23 3.67
CA CYS A 39 -5.84 -2.39 4.60
C CYS A 39 -7.07 -1.76 3.94
N ILE A 40 -6.98 -1.48 2.66
CA ILE A 40 -8.08 -0.97 1.82
C ILE A 40 -8.34 -1.90 0.64
N VAL A 41 -9.53 -1.82 0.06
CA VAL A 41 -9.86 -2.41 -1.24
C VAL A 41 -9.36 -1.46 -2.31
N ASN A 42 -8.75 -2.02 -3.35
CA ASN A 42 -8.04 -1.33 -4.43
C ASN A 42 -6.78 -0.58 -3.96
N ASP A 43 -6.18 0.16 -4.86
CA ASP A 43 -4.85 0.78 -4.70
C ASP A 43 -4.97 2.30 -4.73
N ILE A 44 -4.48 2.97 -3.66
CA ILE A 44 -4.53 4.43 -3.55
C ILE A 44 -3.61 5.10 -4.56
N THR A 45 -2.50 4.47 -4.91
CA THR A 45 -1.54 5.05 -5.86
C THR A 45 -2.05 4.94 -7.28
N GLU A 46 -2.65 3.81 -7.67
CA GLU A 46 -3.33 3.67 -8.98
C GLU A 46 -4.54 4.60 -9.10
N ALA A 47 -5.35 4.72 -8.06
CA ALA A 47 -6.45 5.67 -8.01
C ALA A 47 -5.94 7.12 -8.18
N THR A 48 -4.84 7.48 -7.51
CA THR A 48 -4.24 8.82 -7.60
C THR A 48 -3.65 9.06 -9.00
N LEU A 49 -2.98 8.08 -9.61
CA LEU A 49 -2.52 8.18 -10.99
C LEU A 49 -3.69 8.43 -11.93
N THR A 50 -4.78 7.68 -11.77
CA THR A 50 -6.00 7.86 -12.57
C THR A 50 -6.56 9.27 -12.44
N TYR A 51 -6.64 9.79 -11.21
CA TYR A 51 -7.11 11.15 -10.95
C TYR A 51 -6.19 12.20 -11.59
N ILE A 52 -4.88 12.07 -11.44
CA ILE A 52 -3.86 12.95 -12.03
C ILE A 52 -3.98 12.96 -13.56
N CYS A 53 -4.08 11.77 -14.18
CA CYS A 53 -4.16 11.68 -15.64
C CYS A 53 -5.48 12.22 -16.20
N LYS A 54 -6.61 11.95 -15.54
CA LYS A 54 -7.93 12.52 -15.93
C LYS A 54 -7.96 14.04 -15.87
N ASN A 55 -7.28 14.62 -14.90
CA ASN A 55 -7.28 16.06 -14.65
C ASN A 55 -6.03 16.77 -15.23
N ARG A 56 -5.18 16.07 -16.01
CA ARG A 56 -3.99 16.62 -16.67
C ARG A 56 -3.02 17.31 -15.69
N LEU A 57 -2.74 16.66 -14.55
CA LEU A 57 -1.99 17.28 -13.45
C LEU A 57 -0.51 16.90 -13.42
N LEU A 58 0.00 15.96 -14.25
CA LEU A 58 1.43 15.66 -14.27
C LEU A 58 2.24 16.94 -14.56
N ARG A 59 3.32 17.13 -13.83
CA ARG A 59 4.19 18.31 -13.94
C ARG A 59 5.58 18.00 -14.49
N ASP A 60 6.05 16.78 -14.30
CA ASP A 60 7.37 16.36 -14.74
C ASP A 60 7.25 15.55 -16.04
N PHE A 61 7.47 16.21 -17.15
CA PHE A 61 7.38 15.62 -18.49
C PHE A 61 8.66 14.89 -18.91
N SER A 62 9.69 14.84 -18.03
CA SER A 62 10.95 14.10 -18.26
C SER A 62 10.92 12.65 -17.80
N LEU A 63 9.81 12.17 -17.22
CA LEU A 63 9.72 10.84 -16.63
C LEU A 63 9.64 9.71 -17.66
N LEU A 64 9.29 10.02 -18.89
CA LEU A 64 9.22 9.11 -20.03
C LEU A 64 10.06 9.63 -21.19
N ASP A 65 10.68 8.71 -21.92
CA ASP A 65 11.46 9.02 -23.11
C ASP A 65 10.57 9.50 -24.27
N GLY A 66 11.14 10.32 -25.18
CA GLY A 66 10.54 10.80 -26.42
C GLY A 66 9.92 12.19 -26.32
N ASP A 67 9.20 12.58 -27.38
CA ASP A 67 8.50 13.87 -27.42
C ASP A 67 7.32 13.88 -26.45
N ASN A 68 7.36 14.81 -25.52
CA ASN A 68 6.41 14.96 -24.44
C ASN A 68 5.74 16.35 -24.45
N THR A 69 5.68 17.01 -25.60
CA THR A 69 5.08 18.34 -25.79
C THR A 69 3.56 18.32 -25.77
N ASP A 70 2.95 17.22 -26.24
CA ASP A 70 1.50 17.00 -26.15
C ASP A 70 1.11 16.49 -24.76
N ILE A 71 0.46 17.35 -23.99
CA ILE A 71 0.04 17.09 -22.61
C ILE A 71 -0.92 15.90 -22.53
N ASP A 72 -1.90 15.80 -23.42
CA ASP A 72 -2.88 14.72 -23.41
C ASP A 72 -2.25 13.37 -23.76
N LEU A 73 -1.39 13.38 -24.78
CA LEU A 73 -0.66 12.19 -25.19
C LEU A 73 0.30 11.74 -24.07
N TYR A 74 0.93 12.68 -23.35
CA TYR A 74 1.82 12.34 -22.25
C TYR A 74 1.09 11.63 -21.10
N HIS A 75 -0.05 12.14 -20.65
CA HIS A 75 -0.85 11.50 -19.61
C HIS A 75 -1.32 10.09 -20.01
N LYS A 76 -1.77 9.95 -21.26
CA LYS A 76 -2.12 8.64 -21.83
C LYS A 76 -0.91 7.70 -21.83
N LYS A 77 0.23 8.15 -22.34
CA LYS A 77 1.48 7.37 -22.39
C LYS A 77 1.94 6.95 -21.00
N PHE A 78 1.87 7.85 -20.01
CA PHE A 78 2.32 7.56 -18.64
C PHE A 78 1.54 6.40 -18.02
N ILE A 79 0.21 6.46 -18.05
CA ILE A 79 -0.63 5.39 -17.49
C ILE A 79 -0.49 4.08 -18.27
N GLN A 80 -0.41 4.14 -19.60
CA GLN A 80 -0.20 2.95 -20.43
C GLN A 80 1.15 2.30 -20.17
N THR A 81 2.23 3.08 -20.02
CA THR A 81 3.57 2.59 -19.70
C THR A 81 3.59 1.89 -18.34
N TYR A 82 2.94 2.46 -17.32
CA TYR A 82 2.82 1.82 -16.01
C TYR A 82 2.19 0.43 -16.11
N TYR A 83 1.01 0.32 -16.70
CA TYR A 83 0.33 -0.98 -16.82
C TYR A 83 1.05 -1.95 -17.76
N GLN A 84 1.75 -1.47 -18.79
CA GLN A 84 2.58 -2.32 -19.64
C GLN A 84 3.76 -2.90 -18.86
N LEU A 85 4.44 -2.11 -18.02
CA LEU A 85 5.52 -2.62 -17.16
C LEU A 85 5.02 -3.72 -16.23
N LEU A 86 3.84 -3.57 -15.62
CA LEU A 86 3.25 -4.62 -14.78
C LEU A 86 2.95 -5.89 -15.59
N LYS A 87 2.37 -5.74 -16.78
CA LYS A 87 2.05 -6.86 -17.68
C LYS A 87 3.29 -7.62 -18.12
N ASP A 88 4.40 -6.92 -18.34
CA ASP A 88 5.70 -7.49 -18.74
C ASP A 88 6.49 -8.09 -17.55
N GLY A 89 5.88 -8.11 -16.35
CA GLY A 89 6.54 -8.60 -15.14
C GLY A 89 7.61 -7.67 -14.57
N LYS A 90 7.78 -6.46 -15.11
CA LYS A 90 8.72 -5.43 -14.64
C LYS A 90 8.14 -4.67 -13.43
N ILE A 91 7.78 -5.42 -12.39
CA ILE A 91 7.05 -4.90 -11.22
C ILE A 91 7.81 -3.78 -10.51
N PHE A 92 9.13 -3.94 -10.32
CA PHE A 92 9.95 -2.92 -9.68
C PHE A 92 9.92 -1.59 -10.44
N ASP A 93 10.10 -1.64 -11.76
CA ASP A 93 10.12 -0.45 -12.62
C ASP A 93 8.74 0.21 -12.67
N GLY A 94 7.67 -0.59 -12.75
CA GLY A 94 6.29 -0.10 -12.69
C GLY A 94 6.01 0.65 -11.39
N TYR A 95 6.34 0.06 -10.24
CA TYR A 95 6.14 0.71 -8.94
C TYR A 95 7.03 1.95 -8.77
N LEU A 96 8.25 1.92 -9.29
CA LEU A 96 9.12 3.10 -9.28
C LEU A 96 8.58 4.22 -10.19
N LEU A 97 8.02 3.88 -11.34
CA LEU A 97 7.42 4.86 -12.26
C LEU A 97 6.19 5.52 -11.64
N ILE A 98 5.23 4.72 -11.15
CA ILE A 98 3.96 5.28 -10.67
C ILE A 98 4.15 6.28 -9.52
N VAL A 99 5.06 6.00 -8.58
CA VAL A 99 5.29 6.92 -7.45
C VAL A 99 5.98 8.23 -7.89
N LYS A 100 6.62 8.27 -9.07
CA LYS A 100 7.18 9.51 -9.64
C LYS A 100 6.11 10.51 -10.09
N MET A 101 4.84 10.11 -10.18
CA MET A 101 3.72 11.01 -10.57
C MET A 101 3.63 12.27 -9.70
N PHE A 102 4.22 12.27 -8.51
CA PHE A 102 4.27 13.45 -7.63
C PHE A 102 5.44 14.38 -7.89
N SER A 103 6.34 14.06 -8.84
CA SER A 103 7.45 14.95 -9.21
C SER A 103 6.93 16.31 -9.71
N GLY A 104 7.53 17.39 -9.22
CA GLY A 104 7.13 18.76 -9.54
C GLY A 104 6.05 19.36 -8.62
N PHE A 105 5.47 18.59 -7.70
CA PHE A 105 4.52 19.10 -6.70
C PHE A 105 5.21 19.43 -5.39
N THR A 106 4.63 20.34 -4.63
CA THR A 106 4.91 20.45 -3.20
C THR A 106 4.23 19.29 -2.46
N LYS A 107 4.70 18.99 -1.23
CA LYS A 107 4.07 17.98 -0.38
C LYS A 107 2.59 18.27 -0.12
N LYS A 108 2.23 19.54 0.13
CA LYS A 108 0.83 19.96 0.39
C LYS A 108 -0.07 19.73 -0.83
N GLU A 109 0.41 20.02 -2.03
CA GLU A 109 -0.34 19.76 -3.26
C GLU A 109 -0.54 18.26 -3.49
N ALA A 110 0.50 17.45 -3.29
CA ALA A 110 0.40 15.99 -3.39
C ALA A 110 -0.62 15.42 -2.37
N GLU A 111 -0.58 15.87 -1.12
CA GLU A 111 -1.55 15.50 -0.08
C GLU A 111 -2.98 15.92 -0.48
N HIS A 112 -3.15 17.11 -1.05
CA HIS A 112 -4.44 17.58 -1.54
C HIS A 112 -4.97 16.73 -2.70
N ILE A 113 -4.13 16.39 -3.67
CA ILE A 113 -4.48 15.53 -4.81
C ILE A 113 -4.96 14.16 -4.31
N VAL A 114 -4.23 13.54 -3.37
CA VAL A 114 -4.63 12.24 -2.80
C VAL A 114 -5.99 12.36 -2.08
N LEU A 115 -6.21 13.43 -1.32
CA LEU A 115 -7.49 13.66 -0.65
C LEU A 115 -8.65 13.83 -1.66
N GLN A 116 -8.44 14.57 -2.74
CA GLN A 116 -9.44 14.70 -3.80
C GLN A 116 -9.69 13.38 -4.52
N THR A 117 -8.63 12.59 -4.77
CA THR A 117 -8.74 11.24 -5.30
C THR A 117 -9.67 10.38 -4.43
N ILE A 118 -9.43 10.29 -3.13
CA ILE A 118 -10.26 9.48 -2.22
C ILE A 118 -11.72 9.92 -2.25
N LYS A 119 -11.97 11.23 -2.29
CA LYS A 119 -13.33 11.77 -2.36
C LYS A 119 -14.01 11.44 -3.67
N SER A 120 -13.31 11.54 -4.80
CA SER A 120 -13.85 11.28 -6.13
C SER A 120 -14.08 9.80 -6.41
N GLU A 121 -13.22 8.92 -5.87
CA GLU A 121 -13.37 7.48 -6.02
C GLU A 121 -14.63 6.95 -5.31
N GLY A 122 -14.97 7.49 -4.15
CA GLY A 122 -16.10 7.00 -3.36
C GLY A 122 -15.86 5.56 -2.87
N LYS A 123 -16.98 4.87 -2.49
CA LYS A 123 -16.92 3.53 -1.88
C LYS A 123 -17.43 2.41 -2.79
N ASN A 124 -17.97 2.75 -3.95
CA ASN A 124 -18.53 1.78 -4.89
C ASN A 124 -17.40 1.12 -5.68
N ILE A 125 -17.14 -0.14 -5.36
CA ILE A 125 -16.08 -0.90 -6.01
C ILE A 125 -16.50 -1.33 -7.40
N GLY A 126 -15.67 -1.05 -8.39
CA GLY A 126 -15.92 -1.39 -9.78
C GLY A 126 -14.67 -1.29 -10.64
N SER A 127 -14.88 -1.19 -11.95
CA SER A 127 -13.81 -0.91 -12.90
C SER A 127 -14.34 -0.06 -14.06
N SER A 128 -13.47 0.76 -14.63
CA SER A 128 -13.73 1.59 -15.81
C SER A 128 -12.55 1.48 -16.78
N LYS A 129 -12.66 2.12 -17.95
CA LYS A 129 -11.54 2.24 -18.88
C LYS A 129 -11.06 3.69 -18.96
N LEU A 130 -9.75 3.89 -18.88
CA LEU A 130 -9.10 5.17 -19.16
C LEU A 130 -7.98 4.93 -20.17
N TYR A 131 -7.99 5.65 -21.29
CA TYR A 131 -7.00 5.50 -22.38
C TYR A 131 -6.79 4.04 -22.85
N GLY A 132 -7.88 3.25 -22.85
CA GLY A 132 -7.87 1.83 -23.25
C GLY A 132 -7.44 0.85 -22.15
N VAL A 133 -6.95 1.34 -21.01
CA VAL A 133 -6.54 0.50 -19.87
C VAL A 133 -7.73 0.29 -18.93
N LYS A 134 -7.93 -0.96 -18.46
CA LYS A 134 -8.92 -1.27 -17.42
C LYS A 134 -8.37 -0.87 -16.06
N ILE A 135 -9.09 -0.04 -15.34
CA ILE A 135 -8.69 0.53 -14.04
C ILE A 135 -9.74 0.18 -13.00
N ALA A 136 -9.29 -0.29 -11.84
CA ALA A 136 -10.15 -0.47 -10.68
C ALA A 136 -10.52 0.89 -10.10
N HIS A 137 -11.73 1.03 -9.57
CA HIS A 137 -12.17 2.24 -8.89
C HIS A 137 -12.95 1.93 -7.61
N GLY A 138 -13.10 2.96 -6.78
CA GLY A 138 -13.70 2.90 -5.46
C GLY A 138 -12.70 2.47 -4.39
N LEU A 139 -12.72 3.15 -3.25
CA LEU A 139 -11.81 2.91 -2.12
C LEU A 139 -12.60 2.73 -0.82
N LYS A 140 -12.37 1.64 -0.13
CA LYS A 140 -12.96 1.38 1.19
C LYS A 140 -12.03 0.52 2.05
N VAL A 141 -12.17 0.62 3.37
CA VAL A 141 -11.41 -0.23 4.30
C VAL A 141 -11.79 -1.71 4.19
N GLN A 142 -10.83 -2.58 4.40
CA GLN A 142 -11.01 -4.01 4.61
C GLN A 142 -11.40 -4.24 6.08
N SER A 143 -12.69 -4.42 6.37
CA SER A 143 -13.21 -4.44 7.75
C SER A 143 -12.62 -5.57 8.62
N ASN A 144 -12.30 -6.72 8.03
CA ASN A 144 -11.63 -7.84 8.70
C ASN A 144 -10.19 -7.49 9.11
N ILE A 145 -9.45 -6.81 8.23
CA ILE A 145 -8.08 -6.33 8.54
C ILE A 145 -8.13 -5.23 9.61
N ILE A 146 -9.06 -4.29 9.53
CA ILE A 146 -9.22 -3.25 10.57
C ILE A 146 -9.56 -3.89 11.93
N SER A 147 -10.41 -4.92 11.94
CA SER A 147 -10.70 -5.67 13.17
C SER A 147 -9.45 -6.36 13.73
N LEU A 148 -8.59 -6.92 12.88
CA LEU A 148 -7.33 -7.51 13.28
C LEU A 148 -6.35 -6.47 13.84
N ILE A 149 -6.21 -5.33 13.16
CA ILE A 149 -5.38 -4.20 13.63
C ILE A 149 -5.82 -3.77 15.03
N ASN A 150 -7.13 -3.51 15.23
CA ASN A 150 -7.67 -3.11 16.52
C ASN A 150 -7.41 -4.17 17.61
N TYR A 151 -7.55 -5.44 17.27
CA TYR A 151 -7.26 -6.54 18.20
C TYR A 151 -5.78 -6.57 18.62
N LEU A 152 -4.86 -6.37 17.67
CA LEU A 152 -3.42 -6.32 17.97
C LEU A 152 -3.08 -5.12 18.86
N LYS A 153 -3.65 -3.95 18.57
CA LYS A 153 -3.47 -2.74 19.39
C LYS A 153 -3.99 -2.92 20.82
N LEU A 154 -5.16 -3.53 21.01
CA LEU A 154 -5.71 -3.87 22.32
C LEU A 154 -4.78 -4.81 23.11
N ASN A 155 -4.01 -5.67 22.42
CA ASN A 155 -3.00 -6.52 23.03
C ASN A 155 -1.60 -5.88 23.10
N LYS A 156 -1.50 -4.55 23.00
CA LYS A 156 -0.27 -3.74 23.10
C LYS A 156 0.79 -4.11 22.05
N ILE A 157 0.38 -4.61 20.90
CA ILE A 157 1.25 -4.89 19.75
C ILE A 157 1.26 -3.65 18.86
N LYS A 158 2.46 -3.13 18.58
CA LYS A 158 2.62 -2.00 17.65
C LYS A 158 2.25 -2.43 16.24
N VAL A 159 1.51 -1.59 15.54
CA VAL A 159 1.09 -1.85 14.15
C VAL A 159 1.79 -0.88 13.22
N HIS A 160 2.49 -1.40 12.23
CA HIS A 160 3.17 -0.62 11.20
C HIS A 160 2.58 -0.94 9.84
N ILE A 161 2.39 0.09 9.03
CA ILE A 161 2.07 -0.04 7.60
C ILE A 161 3.37 0.04 6.82
N LEU A 162 3.56 -0.88 5.87
CA LEU A 162 4.73 -0.96 4.99
C LEU A 162 4.28 -1.23 3.56
N SER A 163 4.24 -0.18 2.74
CA SER A 163 3.69 -0.20 1.39
C SER A 163 4.72 0.18 0.32
N ALA A 164 4.57 -0.35 -0.88
CA ALA A 164 5.33 0.08 -2.07
C ALA A 164 4.82 1.42 -2.64
N SER A 165 3.70 1.91 -2.16
CA SER A 165 3.11 3.19 -2.53
C SER A 165 3.86 4.38 -1.94
N SER A 166 3.64 5.57 -2.49
CA SER A 166 4.17 6.82 -1.91
C SER A 166 3.75 6.95 -0.45
N GLU A 167 4.72 7.22 0.44
CA GLU A 167 4.44 7.45 1.87
C GLU A 167 3.42 8.59 2.07
N ILE A 168 3.42 9.60 1.18
CA ILE A 168 2.46 10.70 1.20
C ILE A 168 1.04 10.17 0.98
N ALA A 169 0.85 9.35 -0.06
CA ALA A 169 -0.46 8.81 -0.40
C ALA A 169 -1.01 7.89 0.72
N VAL A 170 -0.16 6.99 1.22
CA VAL A 170 -0.53 6.08 2.32
C VAL A 170 -0.88 6.85 3.60
N ALA A 171 -0.11 7.90 3.94
CA ALA A 171 -0.37 8.71 5.13
C ALA A 171 -1.72 9.44 5.07
N VAL A 172 -2.03 10.07 3.92
CA VAL A 172 -3.33 10.74 3.70
C VAL A 172 -4.48 9.75 3.78
N ALA A 173 -4.36 8.59 3.11
CA ALA A 173 -5.39 7.57 3.10
C ALA A 173 -5.59 6.94 4.48
N THR A 174 -4.52 6.64 5.20
CA THR A 174 -4.55 6.12 6.58
C THR A 174 -5.31 7.07 7.50
N LYS A 175 -5.03 8.36 7.43
CA LYS A 175 -5.73 9.40 8.20
C LYS A 175 -7.19 9.51 7.80
N TYR A 176 -7.50 9.53 6.51
CA TYR A 176 -8.88 9.64 6.00
C TYR A 176 -9.74 8.45 6.44
N PHE A 177 -9.22 7.24 6.32
CA PHE A 177 -9.93 6.02 6.70
C PHE A 177 -9.85 5.70 8.19
N LYS A 178 -9.15 6.51 8.99
CA LYS A 178 -8.99 6.35 10.45
C LYS A 178 -8.41 4.97 10.82
N ILE A 179 -7.37 4.54 10.10
CA ILE A 179 -6.66 3.29 10.40
C ILE A 179 -5.66 3.56 11.53
N ASP A 180 -5.82 2.85 12.66
CA ASP A 180 -4.93 3.03 13.82
C ASP A 180 -3.59 2.32 13.61
N THR A 181 -2.55 3.10 13.36
CA THR A 181 -1.18 2.61 13.14
C THR A 181 -0.17 3.43 13.93
N ASP A 182 0.93 2.77 14.33
CA ASP A 182 2.03 3.42 15.05
C ASP A 182 3.04 4.07 14.11
N ASN A 183 3.15 3.59 12.88
CA ASN A 183 4.07 4.14 11.88
C ASN A 183 3.64 3.75 10.47
N ILE A 184 3.98 4.60 9.52
CA ILE A 184 3.78 4.39 8.08
C ILE A 184 5.14 4.47 7.40
N ILE A 185 5.43 3.47 6.59
CA ILE A 185 6.64 3.39 5.77
C ILE A 185 6.19 3.12 4.34
N GLY A 186 6.47 4.08 3.47
CA GLY A 186 6.22 4.01 2.05
C GLY A 186 7.45 4.39 1.25
N MET A 187 7.30 4.58 -0.05
CA MET A 187 8.32 5.17 -0.89
C MET A 187 8.52 6.63 -0.50
N LYS A 188 9.71 6.95 0.03
CA LYS A 188 10.06 8.27 0.58
C LYS A 188 10.67 9.14 -0.49
N HIS A 189 9.95 10.15 -0.93
CA HIS A 189 10.45 11.12 -1.90
C HIS A 189 11.60 11.96 -1.35
N ILE A 190 12.52 12.35 -2.24
CA ILE A 190 13.48 13.42 -1.97
C ILE A 190 12.81 14.74 -2.35
N ILE A 191 12.81 15.68 -1.40
CA ILE A 191 12.26 17.02 -1.60
C ILE A 191 13.42 17.99 -1.66
N LYS A 192 13.48 18.83 -2.71
CA LYS A 192 14.45 19.89 -2.88
C LYS A 192 13.72 21.22 -3.06
N ASN A 193 14.10 22.24 -2.31
CA ASN A 193 13.48 23.58 -2.35
C ASN A 193 11.93 23.51 -2.22
N GLY A 194 11.41 22.62 -1.37
CA GLY A 194 9.98 22.43 -1.16
C GLY A 194 9.25 21.59 -2.23
N ILE A 195 9.95 21.21 -3.31
CA ILE A 195 9.38 20.46 -4.44
C ILE A 195 9.81 19.00 -4.38
N ILE A 196 8.86 18.09 -4.59
CA ILE A 196 9.08 16.66 -4.72
C ILE A 196 9.83 16.39 -6.02
N THR A 197 10.93 15.63 -5.93
CA THR A 197 11.70 15.20 -7.11
C THR A 197 11.29 13.80 -7.56
N SER A 198 11.75 13.38 -8.74
CA SER A 198 11.61 12.00 -9.25
C SER A 198 12.52 10.97 -8.54
N SER A 199 13.25 11.39 -7.50
CA SER A 199 14.19 10.55 -6.76
C SER A 199 13.64 10.17 -5.37
N PHE A 200 14.12 9.04 -4.84
CA PHE A 200 13.64 8.48 -3.58
C PHE A 200 14.77 8.16 -2.61
N LYS A 201 14.46 8.18 -1.30
CA LYS A 201 15.38 7.76 -0.24
C LYS A 201 15.44 6.23 -0.18
N LYS A 202 16.64 5.67 -0.11
CA LYS A 202 16.86 4.23 0.12
C LYS A 202 16.74 3.85 1.61
N PRO A 203 16.33 2.61 1.93
CA PRO A 203 15.89 1.55 1.02
C PRO A 203 14.51 1.85 0.43
N TYR A 204 14.22 1.25 -0.73
CA TYR A 204 12.90 1.32 -1.36
C TYR A 204 11.98 0.26 -0.78
N SER A 205 10.75 0.60 -0.43
CA SER A 205 9.76 -0.32 0.14
C SER A 205 9.08 -1.23 -0.90
N ILE A 206 9.85 -1.67 -1.91
CA ILE A 206 9.39 -2.48 -3.03
C ILE A 206 10.03 -3.87 -2.93
N LEU A 207 9.24 -4.94 -3.09
CA LEU A 207 9.71 -6.33 -3.08
C LEU A 207 10.57 -6.65 -1.83
N GLY A 208 11.76 -7.23 -2.02
CA GLY A 208 12.71 -7.53 -0.93
C GLY A 208 13.12 -6.31 -0.10
N GLY A 209 13.10 -5.11 -0.68
CA GLY A 209 13.37 -3.86 0.03
C GLY A 209 12.39 -3.53 1.15
N LYS A 210 11.20 -4.18 1.18
CA LYS A 210 10.31 -4.12 2.36
C LYS A 210 11.04 -4.61 3.63
N VAL A 211 11.83 -5.68 3.54
CA VAL A 211 12.61 -6.19 4.68
C VAL A 211 13.69 -5.18 5.10
N ASP A 212 14.39 -4.57 4.16
CA ASP A 212 15.39 -3.54 4.44
C ASP A 212 14.76 -2.32 5.14
N CYS A 213 13.58 -1.90 4.67
CA CYS A 213 12.80 -0.85 5.32
C CYS A 213 12.40 -1.22 6.75
N MET A 214 11.91 -2.44 6.97
CA MET A 214 11.60 -2.94 8.30
C MET A 214 12.85 -2.91 9.21
N ARG A 215 14.00 -3.40 8.72
CA ARG A 215 15.26 -3.42 9.48
C ARG A 215 15.75 -2.03 9.82
N LYS A 216 15.60 -1.07 8.91
CA LYS A 216 16.05 0.31 9.11
C LYS A 216 15.11 1.12 10.03
N TYR A 217 13.80 0.99 9.84
CA TYR A 217 12.85 1.94 10.43
C TYR A 217 12.02 1.38 11.60
N ILE A 218 11.98 0.05 11.78
CA ILE A 218 11.18 -0.59 12.84
C ILE A 218 12.09 -1.33 13.82
N SER A 219 12.82 -2.34 13.36
CA SER A 219 13.71 -3.12 14.23
C SER A 219 14.83 -3.80 13.45
N ARG A 220 16.07 -3.56 13.89
CA ARG A 220 17.25 -4.17 13.26
C ARG A 220 17.29 -5.69 13.44
N THR A 221 16.82 -6.20 14.58
CA THR A 221 17.01 -7.60 14.98
C THR A 221 15.71 -8.40 15.14
N LYS A 222 14.62 -7.76 15.59
CA LYS A 222 13.36 -8.45 15.86
C LYS A 222 12.57 -8.70 14.58
N SER A 223 11.86 -9.81 14.53
CA SER A 223 10.91 -10.15 13.47
C SER A 223 9.49 -9.80 13.87
N PRO A 224 8.60 -9.47 12.91
CA PRO A 224 7.21 -9.19 13.19
C PRO A 224 6.54 -10.39 13.89
N LEU A 225 5.66 -10.12 14.85
CA LEU A 225 4.76 -11.13 15.38
C LEU A 225 3.79 -11.59 14.29
N LEU A 226 3.31 -10.65 13.49
CA LEU A 226 2.38 -10.91 12.40
C LEU A 226 2.73 -10.04 11.18
N GLY A 227 2.67 -10.64 9.99
CA GLY A 227 2.68 -9.95 8.70
C GLY A 227 1.38 -10.21 7.95
N ALA A 228 0.84 -9.18 7.29
CA ALA A 228 -0.34 -9.28 6.43
C ALA A 228 -0.08 -8.60 5.08
N ASP A 229 -0.39 -9.30 3.98
CA ASP A 229 -0.20 -8.80 2.61
C ASP A 229 -1.21 -9.48 1.67
N ASP A 230 -1.46 -8.88 0.50
CA ASP A 230 -2.40 -9.40 -0.51
C ASP A 230 -1.69 -10.01 -1.73
N SER A 231 -0.40 -9.81 -1.88
CA SER A 231 0.33 -10.11 -3.13
C SER A 231 1.70 -10.76 -2.91
N ASN A 232 2.26 -11.32 -3.99
CA ASN A 232 3.59 -11.93 -3.98
C ASN A 232 4.71 -10.94 -3.65
N THR A 233 4.47 -9.65 -3.85
CA THR A 233 5.46 -8.61 -3.56
C THR A 233 5.74 -8.48 -2.07
N GLY A 234 4.83 -8.97 -1.21
CA GLY A 234 4.96 -8.99 0.24
C GLY A 234 5.50 -10.29 0.85
N ILE A 235 5.78 -11.32 0.04
CA ILE A 235 6.27 -12.63 0.54
C ILE A 235 7.47 -12.46 1.46
N SER A 236 8.40 -11.56 1.13
CA SER A 236 9.59 -11.31 1.93
C SER A 236 9.28 -10.90 3.37
N ILE A 237 8.25 -10.07 3.58
CA ILE A 237 7.76 -9.68 4.92
C ILE A 237 7.00 -10.82 5.59
N LEU A 238 6.15 -11.52 4.83
CA LEU A 238 5.42 -12.68 5.35
C LEU A 238 6.39 -13.76 5.85
N ASP A 239 7.45 -14.06 5.09
CA ASP A 239 8.42 -15.09 5.46
C ASP A 239 9.24 -14.72 6.71
N THR A 240 9.46 -13.43 6.98
CA THR A 240 10.11 -12.96 8.21
C THR A 240 9.17 -12.95 9.42
N SER A 241 7.86 -13.03 9.23
CA SER A 241 6.85 -12.93 10.28
C SER A 241 6.56 -14.27 10.92
N SER A 242 6.23 -14.31 12.24
CA SER A 242 5.86 -15.56 12.91
C SER A 242 4.46 -16.05 12.53
N ILE A 243 3.53 -15.12 12.38
CA ILE A 243 2.18 -15.37 11.88
C ILE A 243 2.04 -14.72 10.53
N LYS A 244 1.62 -15.48 9.52
CA LYS A 244 1.47 -15.03 8.15
C LYS A 244 0.00 -14.99 7.78
N VAL A 245 -0.46 -13.82 7.33
CA VAL A 245 -1.85 -13.59 6.95
C VAL A 245 -1.90 -13.12 5.50
N GLY A 246 -2.50 -13.90 4.63
CA GLY A 246 -2.81 -13.51 3.26
C GLY A 246 -4.20 -12.92 3.15
N VAL A 247 -4.36 -11.83 2.41
CA VAL A 247 -5.68 -11.36 1.97
C VAL A 247 -6.12 -12.19 0.78
N ASN A 248 -7.31 -12.81 0.89
CA ASN A 248 -7.81 -13.68 -0.17
C ASN A 248 -8.33 -12.87 -1.37
N ARG A 249 -7.53 -12.81 -2.42
CA ARG A 249 -7.90 -12.18 -3.70
C ARG A 249 -7.97 -13.17 -4.87
N ASN A 250 -7.97 -14.48 -4.59
CA ASN A 250 -7.92 -15.54 -5.61
C ASN A 250 -6.73 -15.39 -6.57
N ASN A 251 -5.62 -14.85 -6.09
CA ASN A 251 -4.37 -14.62 -6.82
C ASN A 251 -3.29 -15.65 -6.43
N GLU A 252 -2.06 -15.43 -6.90
CA GLU A 252 -0.94 -16.34 -6.64
C GLU A 252 -0.58 -16.42 -5.15
N LEU A 253 -0.61 -15.29 -4.41
CA LEU A 253 -0.40 -15.33 -2.96
C LEU A 253 -1.44 -16.20 -2.26
N THR A 254 -2.71 -16.15 -2.69
CA THR A 254 -3.77 -17.01 -2.14
C THR A 254 -3.45 -18.50 -2.33
N LYS A 255 -2.89 -18.89 -3.49
CA LYS A 255 -2.45 -20.28 -3.74
C LYS A 255 -1.30 -20.69 -2.83
N ILE A 256 -0.28 -19.81 -2.70
CA ILE A 256 0.87 -20.02 -1.81
C ILE A 256 0.40 -20.15 -0.36
N ALA A 257 -0.45 -19.27 0.11
CA ALA A 257 -0.99 -19.27 1.46
C ALA A 257 -1.73 -20.58 1.79
N LYS A 258 -2.56 -21.07 0.87
CA LYS A 258 -3.22 -22.39 1.01
C LYS A 258 -2.19 -23.52 1.09
N LYS A 259 -1.22 -23.57 0.17
CA LYS A 259 -0.18 -24.60 0.15
C LYS A 259 0.68 -24.60 1.42
N ARG A 260 1.02 -23.41 1.94
CA ARG A 260 1.85 -23.22 3.14
C ARG A 260 1.05 -23.16 4.43
N LYS A 261 -0.28 -23.36 4.38
CA LYS A 261 -1.19 -23.32 5.53
C LYS A 261 -1.11 -22.00 6.32
N TRP A 262 -1.00 -20.87 5.61
CA TRP A 262 -1.08 -19.53 6.19
C TRP A 262 -2.54 -19.17 6.46
N PHE A 263 -2.77 -18.22 7.35
CA PHE A 263 -4.10 -17.68 7.53
C PHE A 263 -4.54 -16.89 6.30
N LEU A 264 -5.80 -17.06 5.91
CA LEU A 264 -6.44 -16.28 4.85
C LEU A 264 -7.61 -15.50 5.43
N ILE A 265 -7.70 -14.24 5.05
CA ILE A 265 -8.74 -13.31 5.50
C ILE A 265 -9.50 -12.75 4.29
#